data_e96d2179454f59d2b4767f45557ee26d
#
_entry.id   e96d2179454f59d2b4767f45557ee26d
#
_cell.length_a   1.000
_cell.length_b   1.000
_cell.length_c   1.000
_cell.angle_alpha   90.00
_cell.angle_beta   90.00
_cell.angle_gamma   90.00
#
_symmetry.space_group_name_H-M   'P 1'
#
loop_
_entity.id
_entity.type
_entity.pdbx_description
1 polymer ?
#
loop_
_entity_poly.entity_id
_entity_poly.type
_entity_poly.pdbx_seq_one_letter_code
_entity_poly.pdbx_strand_id
1 'polypeptide(L)'
;MQKKKTTKKEIKFEIRKPKGIFGNVFFYVFLAFIGYSVLGGFFQSQFDKDERPISEVIKLINQSKVQDIMVSGDNVDVVLRDGTKFSSRKEQAVSFDQILSNNNVDRSKVVGKISVEQRITFDQIISPILMFGLPLILIILIFRQMKGTSGEIFSFGKSRARLFNKDNIKVTFGDVAGSNEAKTELMEIVDFLKNSEKYRKLGARIPKGILLVGPSGVGKTLLAKAVAGEAGVPFYSVAGSEFMEMLVGVGSARARDLFKVAKESQPSLIFIDEIDAIGRQRGMGIGGGHDEREQTLNQILIEMDGFDTRTNVIVIAATNRPDMLDPALIRPGRFDRKITISLPDLTDRQEIIKIHLRGKPYSQDISLEKLAKRTVGFSGADLENMLNEGAILAARENRSEITELDLEEAALKVTIGSERKTLQTDEEKNMTAYHEAGHALVSLNMPDMDPVHRISIVARGGSLGHTSFPPERDRYNETQSRLKSFIATMLGGRAAEEIVFNELTIGASNDIEKATDVARKMVTEYGMSALGPVSFDGDRGNYWLAKELTEAPMYSQEIAAKIDSEIRRIIDEAYAKAKQVLLEKRNFLDLTAKALMEKETITGDEFLAITNA
;
A
#
# COMPACT_ATOMS: atom_id res chain seq x y z
N MET A 1 23.79 11.19 -53.41
CA MET A 1 22.82 10.09 -53.59
C MET A 1 23.20 8.92 -52.70
N GLN A 2 22.62 8.83 -51.52
CA GLN A 2 22.69 7.63 -50.68
C GLN A 2 21.30 7.37 -50.12
N LYS A 3 20.72 6.23 -50.50
CA LYS A 3 19.38 5.79 -50.13
C LYS A 3 19.34 5.36 -48.66
N LYS A 4 18.56 6.02 -47.84
CA LYS A 4 18.15 5.54 -46.50
C LYS A 4 17.24 4.32 -46.67
N LYS A 5 17.68 3.16 -46.16
CA LYS A 5 16.84 1.98 -45.94
C LYS A 5 15.98 2.20 -44.70
N THR A 6 14.69 2.34 -44.90
CA THR A 6 13.68 2.30 -43.85
C THR A 6 13.39 0.83 -43.52
N THR A 7 13.81 0.40 -42.34
CA THR A 7 13.41 -0.88 -41.75
C THR A 7 11.98 -0.78 -41.21
N LYS A 8 11.04 -1.42 -41.90
CA LYS A 8 9.68 -1.65 -41.36
C LYS A 8 9.79 -2.60 -40.16
N LYS A 9 9.47 -2.14 -38.98
CA LYS A 9 9.16 -2.98 -37.80
C LYS A 9 7.78 -3.59 -38.03
N GLU A 10 7.73 -4.89 -38.37
CA GLU A 10 6.50 -5.66 -38.30
C GLU A 10 6.11 -5.83 -36.83
N ILE A 11 5.00 -5.22 -36.44
CA ILE A 11 4.34 -5.46 -35.17
C ILE A 11 3.57 -6.77 -35.31
N LYS A 12 4.12 -7.88 -34.83
CA LYS A 12 3.38 -9.13 -34.66
C LYS A 12 2.36 -8.94 -33.52
N PHE A 13 1.12 -8.76 -33.89
CA PHE A 13 0.00 -8.92 -32.97
C PHE A 13 -0.14 -10.41 -32.63
N GLU A 14 0.35 -10.85 -31.49
CA GLU A 14 -0.07 -12.11 -30.89
C GLU A 14 -1.51 -11.95 -30.41
N ILE A 15 -2.45 -12.44 -31.22
CA ILE A 15 -3.84 -12.61 -30.78
C ILE A 15 -3.83 -13.67 -29.68
N ARG A 16 -3.78 -13.24 -28.42
CA ARG A 16 -4.10 -14.11 -27.28
C ARG A 16 -5.54 -14.58 -27.49
N LYS A 17 -5.71 -15.87 -27.85
CA LYS A 17 -7.02 -16.52 -27.87
C LYS A 17 -7.69 -16.29 -26.51
N PRO A 18 -8.92 -15.76 -26.47
CA PRO A 18 -9.60 -15.60 -25.21
C PRO A 18 -9.80 -17.00 -24.61
N LYS A 19 -9.33 -17.20 -23.38
CA LYS A 19 -9.73 -18.30 -22.50
C LYS A 19 -11.18 -18.05 -22.07
N GLY A 20 -12.12 -18.20 -23.02
CA GLY A 20 -13.52 -17.94 -22.80
C GLY A 20 -14.33 -19.18 -23.13
N ILE A 21 -15.32 -19.46 -22.35
CA ILE A 21 -16.54 -20.29 -22.48
C ILE A 21 -16.40 -21.61 -23.25
N PHE A 22 -15.72 -21.63 -24.41
CA PHE A 22 -15.49 -22.82 -25.26
C PHE A 22 -14.48 -23.84 -24.72
N GLY A 23 -13.76 -23.55 -23.65
CA GLY A 23 -12.84 -24.47 -22.98
C GLY A 23 -13.46 -25.20 -21.78
N ASN A 24 -14.68 -24.89 -21.42
CA ASN A 24 -15.35 -25.49 -20.29
C ASN A 24 -16.07 -26.79 -20.70
N VAL A 25 -15.63 -27.92 -20.17
CA VAL A 25 -16.28 -29.23 -20.35
C VAL A 25 -17.79 -29.16 -20.04
N PHE A 26 -18.20 -28.29 -19.13
CA PHE A 26 -19.60 -27.99 -18.82
C PHE A 26 -20.40 -27.51 -20.03
N PHE A 27 -19.81 -26.68 -20.88
CA PHE A 27 -20.49 -26.16 -22.07
C PHE A 27 -20.73 -27.26 -23.11
N TYR A 28 -19.80 -28.17 -23.29
CA TYR A 28 -19.97 -29.30 -24.23
C TYR A 28 -20.95 -30.35 -23.70
N VAL A 29 -20.97 -30.62 -22.39
CA VAL A 29 -21.94 -31.51 -21.74
C VAL A 29 -23.34 -30.92 -21.82
N PHE A 30 -23.51 -29.62 -21.60
CA PHE A 30 -24.76 -28.91 -21.75
C PHE A 30 -25.28 -28.93 -23.19
N LEU A 31 -24.39 -28.71 -24.18
CA LEU A 31 -24.72 -28.82 -25.60
C LEU A 31 -25.12 -30.25 -26.01
N ALA A 32 -24.43 -31.26 -25.49
CA ALA A 32 -24.78 -32.66 -25.71
C ALA A 32 -26.16 -33.02 -25.11
N PHE A 33 -26.47 -32.49 -23.93
CA PHE A 33 -27.77 -32.67 -23.28
C PHE A 33 -28.90 -31.99 -24.06
N ILE A 34 -28.70 -30.76 -24.53
CA ILE A 34 -29.68 -30.08 -25.42
C ILE A 34 -29.84 -30.85 -26.74
N GLY A 35 -28.73 -31.29 -27.35
CA GLY A 35 -28.75 -32.08 -28.57
C GLY A 35 -29.54 -33.40 -28.42
N TYR A 36 -29.34 -34.09 -27.31
CA TYR A 36 -30.08 -35.31 -26.97
C TYR A 36 -31.58 -35.03 -26.76
N SER A 37 -31.93 -33.95 -26.03
CA SER A 37 -33.34 -33.57 -25.77
C SER A 37 -34.08 -33.22 -27.07
N VAL A 38 -33.43 -32.51 -27.98
CA VAL A 38 -33.98 -32.10 -29.28
C VAL A 38 -34.10 -33.28 -30.25
N LEU A 39 -33.05 -34.12 -30.34
CA LEU A 39 -33.02 -35.30 -31.18
C LEU A 39 -34.03 -36.37 -30.68
N GLY A 40 -34.12 -36.58 -29.36
CA GLY A 40 -35.07 -37.51 -28.77
C GLY A 40 -36.51 -37.15 -29.10
N GLY A 41 -36.87 -35.86 -29.02
CA GLY A 41 -38.18 -35.35 -29.43
C GLY A 41 -38.47 -35.52 -30.94
N PHE A 42 -37.44 -35.37 -31.77
CA PHE A 42 -37.58 -35.49 -33.22
C PHE A 42 -37.71 -36.94 -33.69
N PHE A 43 -37.03 -37.90 -33.05
CA PHE A 43 -37.15 -39.32 -33.37
C PHE A 43 -38.47 -39.93 -32.91
N GLN A 44 -39.12 -39.40 -31.86
CA GLN A 44 -40.38 -39.88 -31.37
C GLN A 44 -41.54 -39.50 -32.28
N SER A 45 -41.44 -38.46 -33.08
CA SER A 45 -42.50 -37.97 -33.96
C SER A 45 -42.55 -38.65 -35.37
N GLN A 46 -41.54 -39.45 -35.75
CA GLN A 46 -41.45 -40.05 -37.08
C GLN A 46 -41.97 -41.48 -37.19
N PHE A 47 -42.46 -42.11 -36.09
CA PHE A 47 -43.07 -43.46 -36.10
C PHE A 47 -44.52 -43.42 -35.61
N ASP A 48 -45.35 -42.58 -36.24
CA ASP A 48 -46.81 -42.74 -36.15
C ASP A 48 -47.23 -44.04 -36.85
N LYS A 49 -47.24 -45.12 -36.11
CA LYS A 49 -47.98 -46.31 -36.50
C LYS A 49 -49.46 -45.98 -36.41
N ASP A 50 -50.24 -46.42 -37.42
CA ASP A 50 -51.72 -46.34 -37.45
C ASP A 50 -52.25 -46.91 -36.11
N GLU A 51 -52.46 -46.01 -35.10
CA GLU A 51 -52.94 -46.43 -33.78
C GLU A 51 -54.47 -46.50 -33.80
N ARG A 52 -55.04 -47.69 -33.56
CA ARG A 52 -56.50 -47.90 -33.48
C ARG A 52 -56.93 -48.29 -32.07
N PRO A 53 -58.11 -47.88 -31.64
CA PRO A 53 -58.62 -48.24 -30.32
C PRO A 53 -58.79 -49.76 -30.14
N ILE A 54 -58.51 -50.25 -28.91
CA ILE A 54 -58.58 -51.69 -28.58
C ILE A 54 -59.95 -52.30 -28.89
N SER A 55 -61.03 -51.51 -28.85
CA SER A 55 -62.37 -51.89 -29.22
C SER A 55 -62.50 -52.29 -30.71
N GLU A 56 -61.72 -51.68 -31.60
CA GLU A 56 -61.66 -52.04 -33.01
C GLU A 56 -60.92 -53.35 -33.22
N VAL A 57 -59.87 -53.63 -32.45
CA VAL A 57 -59.16 -54.91 -32.41
C VAL A 57 -60.12 -56.03 -32.04
N ILE A 58 -60.93 -55.85 -31.02
CA ILE A 58 -61.92 -56.80 -30.56
C ILE A 58 -62.99 -57.09 -31.65
N LYS A 59 -63.47 -56.05 -32.32
CA LYS A 59 -64.42 -56.16 -33.43
C LYS A 59 -63.84 -56.95 -34.63
N LEU A 60 -62.61 -56.71 -34.99
CA LEU A 60 -61.88 -57.38 -36.08
C LEU A 60 -61.57 -58.85 -35.74
N ILE A 61 -61.30 -59.20 -34.46
CA ILE A 61 -61.13 -60.57 -34.02
C ILE A 61 -62.50 -61.31 -34.16
N ASN A 62 -63.59 -60.70 -33.71
CA ASN A 62 -64.90 -61.28 -33.86
C ASN A 62 -65.34 -61.52 -35.32
N GLN A 63 -64.82 -60.70 -36.24
CA GLN A 63 -65.01 -60.87 -37.68
C GLN A 63 -64.04 -61.89 -38.33
N SER A 64 -63.20 -62.57 -37.52
CA SER A 64 -62.14 -63.51 -37.99
C SER A 64 -61.19 -62.94 -39.06
N LYS A 65 -60.93 -61.62 -39.01
CA LYS A 65 -60.07 -60.88 -39.92
C LYS A 65 -58.60 -60.73 -39.43
N VAL A 66 -58.35 -61.06 -38.15
CA VAL A 66 -57.06 -60.98 -37.55
C VAL A 66 -56.26 -62.25 -37.83
N GLN A 67 -55.02 -62.10 -38.30
CA GLN A 67 -54.12 -63.20 -38.51
C GLN A 67 -53.26 -63.44 -37.26
N ASP A 68 -52.39 -62.47 -36.86
CA ASP A 68 -51.51 -62.61 -35.71
C ASP A 68 -51.65 -61.42 -34.78
N ILE A 69 -51.38 -61.64 -33.48
CA ILE A 69 -51.36 -60.62 -32.45
C ILE A 69 -50.10 -60.78 -31.64
N MET A 70 -49.36 -59.67 -31.55
CA MET A 70 -48.16 -59.57 -30.74
C MET A 70 -48.37 -58.54 -29.60
N VAL A 71 -48.27 -58.97 -28.36
CA VAL A 71 -48.44 -58.14 -27.19
C VAL A 71 -47.06 -57.82 -26.60
N SER A 72 -46.70 -56.55 -26.56
CA SER A 72 -45.42 -56.08 -25.97
C SER A 72 -45.68 -54.95 -24.97
N GLY A 73 -45.70 -55.30 -23.68
CA GLY A 73 -46.12 -54.39 -22.61
C GLY A 73 -47.54 -53.89 -22.78
N ASP A 74 -47.75 -52.59 -22.98
CA ASP A 74 -49.08 -51.98 -23.17
C ASP A 74 -49.48 -51.91 -24.65
N ASN A 75 -48.56 -52.19 -25.57
CA ASN A 75 -48.86 -52.17 -27.01
C ASN A 75 -49.28 -53.54 -27.51
N VAL A 76 -50.31 -53.55 -28.37
CA VAL A 76 -50.84 -54.70 -29.05
C VAL A 76 -50.68 -54.46 -30.56
N ASP A 77 -49.71 -55.11 -31.17
CA ASP A 77 -49.46 -55.03 -32.62
C ASP A 77 -50.33 -56.12 -33.28
N VAL A 78 -51.22 -55.73 -34.18
CA VAL A 78 -52.19 -56.60 -34.86
C VAL A 78 -51.85 -56.68 -36.34
N VAL A 79 -51.85 -57.92 -36.89
CA VAL A 79 -51.69 -58.19 -38.30
C VAL A 79 -52.99 -58.78 -38.82
N LEU A 80 -53.59 -58.13 -39.80
CA LEU A 80 -54.80 -58.59 -40.47
C LEU A 80 -54.46 -59.60 -41.62
N ARG A 81 -55.44 -60.37 -42.07
CA ARG A 81 -55.33 -61.36 -43.17
C ARG A 81 -54.97 -60.72 -44.54
N ASP A 82 -55.25 -59.43 -44.72
CA ASP A 82 -54.91 -58.66 -45.93
C ASP A 82 -53.49 -58.13 -45.90
N GLY A 83 -52.72 -58.43 -44.82
CA GLY A 83 -51.36 -57.96 -44.62
C GLY A 83 -51.23 -56.58 -43.95
N THR A 84 -52.34 -55.91 -43.65
CA THR A 84 -52.33 -54.58 -42.96
C THR A 84 -51.89 -54.74 -41.50
N LYS A 85 -50.96 -53.89 -41.05
CA LYS A 85 -50.46 -53.88 -39.69
C LYS A 85 -50.86 -52.59 -39.02
N PHE A 86 -51.38 -52.66 -37.81
CA PHE A 86 -51.60 -51.46 -36.96
C PHE A 86 -51.33 -51.81 -35.52
N SER A 87 -51.21 -50.82 -34.67
CA SER A 87 -50.99 -50.98 -33.26
C SER A 87 -52.19 -50.45 -32.46
N SER A 88 -52.47 -51.08 -31.31
CA SER A 88 -53.42 -50.62 -30.33
C SER A 88 -52.78 -50.60 -28.96
N ARG A 89 -53.34 -49.83 -28.05
CA ARG A 89 -52.82 -49.71 -26.68
C ARG A 89 -53.84 -50.30 -25.70
N LYS A 90 -53.39 -51.19 -24.85
CA LYS A 90 -54.16 -51.70 -23.71
C LYS A 90 -53.86 -50.97 -22.41
N GLU A 91 -54.74 -51.02 -21.43
CA GLU A 91 -54.45 -50.49 -20.09
C GLU A 91 -53.33 -51.29 -19.38
N GLN A 92 -52.53 -50.62 -18.63
CA GLN A 92 -51.30 -51.19 -18.01
C GLN A 92 -51.57 -52.36 -17.07
N ALA A 93 -52.75 -52.37 -16.37
CA ALA A 93 -53.05 -53.32 -15.32
C ALA A 93 -53.83 -54.59 -15.82
N VAL A 94 -54.24 -54.61 -17.08
CA VAL A 94 -55.12 -55.69 -17.59
C VAL A 94 -54.38 -56.53 -18.63
N SER A 95 -54.36 -57.86 -18.45
CA SER A 95 -53.80 -58.75 -19.47
C SER A 95 -54.67 -58.77 -20.73
N PHE A 96 -54.01 -58.94 -21.90
CA PHE A 96 -54.76 -59.01 -23.16
C PHE A 96 -55.83 -60.18 -23.15
N ASP A 97 -55.48 -61.25 -22.46
CA ASP A 97 -56.42 -62.39 -22.26
C ASP A 97 -57.67 -62.04 -21.41
N GLN A 98 -57.48 -61.19 -20.40
CA GLN A 98 -58.61 -60.67 -19.63
C GLN A 98 -59.50 -59.76 -20.49
N ILE A 99 -58.89 -58.98 -21.38
CA ILE A 99 -59.67 -58.13 -22.31
C ILE A 99 -60.51 -58.99 -23.27
N LEU A 100 -59.93 -60.09 -23.77
CA LEU A 100 -60.66 -61.02 -24.63
C LEU A 100 -61.81 -61.73 -23.89
N SER A 101 -61.52 -62.21 -22.66
CA SER A 101 -62.54 -62.91 -21.84
C SER A 101 -63.65 -61.98 -21.39
N ASN A 102 -63.36 -60.76 -20.97
CA ASN A 102 -64.36 -59.78 -20.56
C ASN A 102 -65.27 -59.33 -21.70
N ASN A 103 -64.85 -59.46 -22.96
CA ASN A 103 -65.62 -59.11 -24.14
C ASN A 103 -66.19 -60.35 -24.84
N ASN A 104 -66.19 -61.55 -24.22
CA ASN A 104 -66.68 -62.81 -24.73
C ASN A 104 -66.12 -63.16 -26.13
N VAL A 105 -64.83 -62.88 -26.37
CA VAL A 105 -64.17 -63.16 -27.63
C VAL A 105 -63.49 -64.53 -27.56
N ASP A 106 -63.87 -65.43 -28.45
CA ASP A 106 -63.25 -66.76 -28.54
C ASP A 106 -61.85 -66.65 -29.23
N ARG A 107 -60.82 -67.15 -28.56
CA ARG A 107 -59.46 -67.21 -29.07
C ARG A 107 -59.33 -67.97 -30.41
N SER A 108 -60.20 -68.93 -30.67
CA SER A 108 -60.21 -69.71 -31.90
C SER A 108 -60.47 -68.88 -33.16
N LYS A 109 -60.96 -67.63 -33.01
CA LYS A 109 -61.20 -66.70 -34.13
C LYS A 109 -59.94 -65.96 -34.61
N VAL A 110 -58.79 -66.03 -33.86
CA VAL A 110 -57.50 -65.60 -34.33
C VAL A 110 -56.81 -66.78 -35.00
N VAL A 111 -56.51 -66.68 -36.28
CA VAL A 111 -56.05 -67.81 -37.08
C VAL A 111 -54.57 -68.16 -36.83
N GLY A 112 -53.78 -67.20 -36.42
CA GLY A 112 -52.38 -67.40 -36.14
C GLY A 112 -52.03 -67.41 -34.64
N LYS A 113 -50.92 -66.88 -34.25
CA LYS A 113 -50.39 -66.92 -32.87
C LYS A 113 -50.65 -65.63 -32.13
N ILE A 114 -51.02 -65.73 -30.84
CA ILE A 114 -50.96 -64.65 -29.89
C ILE A 114 -49.60 -64.83 -29.16
N SER A 115 -48.63 -63.98 -29.44
CA SER A 115 -47.29 -64.02 -28.78
C SER A 115 -47.13 -62.83 -27.85
N VAL A 116 -46.48 -63.07 -26.68
CA VAL A 116 -46.11 -62.05 -25.77
C VAL A 116 -44.60 -61.92 -25.82
N GLU A 117 -44.06 -60.79 -26.31
CA GLU A 117 -42.63 -60.52 -26.37
C GLU A 117 -42.25 -59.35 -25.42
N GLN A 118 -41.26 -59.54 -24.62
CA GLN A 118 -40.62 -58.44 -23.89
C GLN A 118 -39.56 -57.77 -24.81
N ARG A 119 -39.91 -56.69 -25.45
CA ARG A 119 -38.91 -55.86 -26.12
C ARG A 119 -38.24 -54.97 -25.11
N ILE A 120 -36.89 -55.15 -24.91
CA ILE A 120 -36.06 -54.19 -24.18
C ILE A 120 -36.03 -52.91 -25.01
N THR A 121 -36.70 -51.88 -24.53
CA THR A 121 -36.69 -50.56 -25.18
C THR A 121 -35.36 -49.88 -24.99
N PHE A 122 -34.91 -49.13 -25.98
CA PHE A 122 -33.63 -48.40 -25.96
C PHE A 122 -33.48 -47.49 -24.71
N ASP A 123 -34.59 -46.97 -24.19
CA ASP A 123 -34.69 -46.21 -22.96
C ASP A 123 -34.27 -47.02 -21.70
N GLN A 124 -34.58 -48.31 -21.64
CA GLN A 124 -34.20 -49.16 -20.50
C GLN A 124 -32.73 -49.44 -20.40
N ILE A 125 -31.97 -49.28 -21.49
CA ILE A 125 -30.49 -49.42 -21.53
C ILE A 125 -29.83 -48.05 -21.31
N ILE A 126 -30.33 -46.99 -21.91
CA ILE A 126 -29.71 -45.66 -21.89
C ILE A 126 -29.98 -44.90 -20.59
N SER A 127 -31.19 -45.06 -20.01
CA SER A 127 -31.56 -44.37 -18.78
C SER A 127 -30.62 -44.64 -17.60
N PRO A 128 -30.19 -45.86 -17.26
CA PRO A 128 -29.18 -46.11 -16.22
C PRO A 128 -27.79 -45.55 -16.56
N ILE A 129 -27.40 -45.61 -17.82
CA ILE A 129 -26.10 -45.08 -18.28
C ILE A 129 -26.07 -43.56 -18.14
N LEU A 130 -27.14 -42.88 -18.48
CA LEU A 130 -27.26 -41.43 -18.29
C LEU A 130 -27.36 -41.05 -16.79
N MET A 131 -28.15 -41.82 -16.03
CA MET A 131 -28.40 -41.51 -14.63
C MET A 131 -27.18 -41.72 -13.73
N PHE A 132 -26.37 -42.75 -13.99
CA PHE A 132 -25.19 -43.09 -13.16
C PHE A 132 -23.86 -42.85 -13.85
N GLY A 133 -23.76 -43.08 -15.17
CA GLY A 133 -22.51 -42.94 -15.93
C GLY A 133 -22.10 -41.46 -16.14
N LEU A 134 -23.07 -40.62 -16.48
CA LEU A 134 -22.78 -39.18 -16.72
C LEU A 134 -22.32 -38.47 -15.45
N PRO A 135 -22.96 -38.58 -14.29
CA PRO A 135 -22.45 -38.01 -13.02
C PRO A 135 -21.08 -38.57 -12.64
N LEU A 136 -20.84 -39.87 -12.85
CA LEU A 136 -19.55 -40.49 -12.54
C LEU A 136 -18.42 -39.91 -13.42
N ILE A 137 -18.66 -39.76 -14.71
CA ILE A 137 -17.75 -39.13 -15.66
C ILE A 137 -17.50 -37.68 -15.25
N LEU A 138 -18.54 -36.95 -14.84
CA LEU A 138 -18.45 -35.55 -14.40
C LEU A 138 -17.62 -35.41 -13.12
N ILE A 139 -17.82 -36.32 -12.18
CA ILE A 139 -17.01 -36.40 -10.94
C ILE A 139 -15.53 -36.67 -11.28
N ILE A 140 -15.25 -37.62 -12.18
CA ILE A 140 -13.87 -37.94 -12.59
C ILE A 140 -13.22 -36.73 -13.29
N LEU A 141 -13.96 -36.00 -14.14
CA LEU A 141 -13.47 -34.80 -14.81
C LEU A 141 -13.21 -33.66 -13.81
N ILE A 142 -14.09 -33.46 -12.83
CA ILE A 142 -13.89 -32.48 -11.75
C ILE A 142 -12.63 -32.85 -10.94
N PHE A 143 -12.46 -34.10 -10.54
CA PHE A 143 -11.25 -34.55 -9.85
C PHE A 143 -9.99 -34.40 -10.69
N ARG A 144 -10.06 -34.62 -12.00
CA ARG A 144 -8.93 -34.43 -12.91
C ARG A 144 -8.59 -32.95 -13.12
N GLN A 145 -9.60 -32.07 -13.13
CA GLN A 145 -9.42 -30.62 -13.21
C GLN A 145 -8.89 -30.05 -11.88
N MET A 146 -9.35 -30.57 -10.75
CA MET A 146 -8.84 -30.19 -9.42
C MET A 146 -7.35 -30.55 -9.22
N LYS A 147 -6.85 -31.65 -9.80
CA LYS A 147 -5.43 -31.99 -9.76
C LYS A 147 -4.51 -30.96 -10.45
N GLY A 148 -5.02 -30.23 -11.44
CA GLY A 148 -4.29 -29.14 -12.11
C GLY A 148 -4.26 -27.82 -11.31
N THR A 149 -5.26 -27.57 -10.46
CA THR A 149 -5.44 -26.30 -9.74
C THR A 149 -4.96 -26.37 -8.28
N SER A 150 -4.78 -27.59 -7.73
CA SER A 150 -4.33 -27.78 -6.34
C SER A 150 -2.92 -27.25 -6.08
N GLY A 151 -2.09 -27.05 -7.12
CA GLY A 151 -0.76 -26.45 -6.98
C GLY A 151 -0.80 -24.96 -6.62
N GLU A 152 -1.80 -24.22 -7.04
CA GLU A 152 -1.92 -22.78 -6.76
C GLU A 152 -2.56 -22.49 -5.39
N ILE A 153 -3.53 -23.29 -4.97
CA ILE A 153 -4.21 -23.12 -3.67
C ILE A 153 -3.27 -23.38 -2.50
N PHE A 154 -2.32 -24.31 -2.63
CA PHE A 154 -1.29 -24.56 -1.60
C PHE A 154 -0.09 -23.60 -1.67
N SER A 155 -0.01 -22.71 -2.66
CA SER A 155 1.06 -21.71 -2.76
C SER A 155 0.76 -20.40 -2.04
N PHE A 156 -0.45 -20.18 -1.54
CA PHE A 156 -0.84 -18.95 -0.80
C PHE A 156 -0.03 -18.71 0.49
N GLY A 157 0.52 -19.77 1.08
CA GLY A 157 1.36 -19.66 2.28
C GLY A 157 2.85 -19.45 2.01
N LYS A 158 3.30 -19.43 0.74
CA LYS A 158 4.72 -19.21 0.44
C LYS A 158 5.05 -17.73 0.49
N SER A 159 6.11 -17.41 1.19
CA SER A 159 6.63 -16.05 1.26
C SER A 159 6.99 -15.55 -0.15
N ARG A 160 6.49 -14.34 -0.50
CA ARG A 160 6.93 -13.60 -1.69
C ARG A 160 8.14 -12.71 -1.37
N ALA A 161 8.86 -13.02 -0.30
CA ALA A 161 10.05 -12.28 0.07
C ALA A 161 10.97 -12.12 -1.15
N ARG A 162 11.35 -10.89 -1.43
CA ARG A 162 12.29 -10.62 -2.53
C ARG A 162 13.65 -11.14 -2.11
N LEU A 163 14.05 -12.22 -2.74
CA LEU A 163 15.41 -12.75 -2.60
C LEU A 163 16.36 -11.89 -3.44
N PHE A 164 17.24 -11.19 -2.81
CA PHE A 164 18.39 -10.60 -3.45
C PHE A 164 19.59 -11.53 -3.23
N ASN A 165 19.94 -12.30 -4.25
CA ASN A 165 21.14 -13.12 -4.20
C ASN A 165 22.38 -12.24 -4.02
N LYS A 166 23.42 -12.81 -3.43
CA LYS A 166 24.74 -12.20 -3.21
C LYS A 166 25.26 -11.42 -4.44
N ASP A 167 25.06 -11.94 -5.63
CA ASP A 167 25.53 -11.34 -6.88
C ASP A 167 24.69 -10.13 -7.34
N ASN A 168 23.51 -9.89 -6.75
CA ASN A 168 22.59 -8.81 -7.12
C ASN A 168 22.68 -7.58 -6.20
N ILE A 169 23.30 -7.71 -5.01
CA ILE A 169 23.46 -6.59 -4.09
C ILE A 169 24.83 -5.95 -4.32
N LYS A 170 24.84 -4.88 -5.09
CA LYS A 170 26.04 -4.06 -5.34
C LYS A 170 26.22 -2.95 -4.32
N VAL A 171 25.24 -2.72 -3.45
CA VAL A 171 25.24 -1.63 -2.47
C VAL A 171 26.17 -1.98 -1.30
N THR A 172 27.10 -1.09 -0.99
CA THR A 172 28.04 -1.18 0.13
C THR A 172 27.94 0.05 1.03
N PHE A 173 28.64 0.10 2.15
CA PHE A 173 28.70 1.31 2.98
C PHE A 173 29.33 2.52 2.27
N GLY A 174 30.07 2.32 1.18
CA GLY A 174 30.56 3.40 0.33
C GLY A 174 29.48 4.12 -0.49
N ASP A 175 28.30 3.49 -0.64
CA ASP A 175 27.16 4.06 -1.32
C ASP A 175 26.17 4.75 -0.36
N VAL A 176 26.43 4.64 0.94
CA VAL A 176 25.65 5.29 2.00
C VAL A 176 26.45 6.49 2.49
N ALA A 177 25.95 7.70 2.33
CA ALA A 177 26.54 8.90 2.92
C ALA A 177 26.00 9.14 4.32
N GLY A 178 26.82 9.72 5.19
CA GLY A 178 26.43 10.06 6.56
C GLY A 178 26.16 8.87 7.47
N SER A 179 25.49 9.13 8.60
CA SER A 179 25.12 8.14 9.62
C SER A 179 26.31 7.32 10.14
N ASN A 180 27.44 7.96 10.41
CA ASN A 180 28.71 7.28 10.72
C ASN A 180 28.63 6.42 11.99
N GLU A 181 27.88 6.84 13.02
CA GLU A 181 27.65 6.05 14.22
C GLU A 181 26.90 4.76 13.89
N ALA A 182 25.81 4.87 13.13
CA ALA A 182 25.03 3.70 12.71
C ALA A 182 25.84 2.75 11.84
N LYS A 183 26.69 3.28 10.94
CA LYS A 183 27.60 2.45 10.14
C LYS A 183 28.61 1.72 11.01
N THR A 184 29.18 2.38 12.03
CA THR A 184 30.15 1.76 12.95
C THR A 184 29.52 0.60 13.70
N GLU A 185 28.31 0.78 14.24
CA GLU A 185 27.57 -0.31 14.91
C GLU A 185 27.21 -1.46 13.95
N LEU A 186 26.80 -1.13 12.73
CA LEU A 186 26.47 -2.13 11.71
C LEU A 186 27.69 -2.84 11.15
N MET A 187 28.88 -2.23 11.17
CA MET A 187 30.14 -2.87 10.77
C MET A 187 30.51 -4.04 11.70
N GLU A 188 30.19 -3.96 12.99
CA GLU A 188 30.32 -5.10 13.91
C GLU A 188 29.50 -6.29 13.45
N ILE A 189 28.30 -6.02 12.92
CA ILE A 189 27.41 -7.07 12.41
C ILE A 189 27.97 -7.70 11.14
N VAL A 190 28.56 -6.88 10.27
CA VAL A 190 29.25 -7.36 9.07
C VAL A 190 30.44 -8.24 9.45
N ASP A 191 31.29 -7.81 10.40
CA ASP A 191 32.42 -8.63 10.88
C ASP A 191 31.93 -9.94 11.49
N PHE A 192 30.83 -9.90 12.23
CA PHE A 192 30.21 -11.12 12.76
C PHE A 192 29.72 -12.07 11.66
N LEU A 193 29.01 -11.58 10.66
CA LEU A 193 28.51 -12.42 9.54
C LEU A 193 29.68 -13.05 8.75
N LYS A 194 30.80 -12.33 8.62
CA LYS A 194 32.02 -12.81 7.97
C LYS A 194 32.83 -13.76 8.84
N ASN A 195 32.95 -13.49 10.14
CA ASN A 195 33.92 -14.11 11.05
C ASN A 195 33.26 -14.65 12.34
N SER A 196 32.12 -15.34 12.24
CA SER A 196 31.30 -15.78 13.38
C SER A 196 32.08 -16.65 14.42
N GLU A 197 33.05 -17.42 13.98
CA GLU A 197 33.85 -18.28 14.87
C GLU A 197 34.74 -17.51 15.87
N LYS A 198 35.24 -16.31 15.48
CA LYS A 198 36.01 -15.43 16.34
C LYS A 198 35.22 -15.04 17.59
N TYR A 199 33.97 -14.69 17.42
CA TYR A 199 33.08 -14.27 18.50
C TYR A 199 32.65 -15.45 19.37
N ARG A 200 32.40 -16.60 18.77
CA ARG A 200 32.05 -17.84 19.51
C ARG A 200 33.17 -18.31 20.43
N LYS A 201 34.44 -18.25 19.97
CA LYS A 201 35.60 -18.64 20.78
C LYS A 201 35.74 -17.78 22.04
N LEU A 202 35.30 -16.52 21.99
CA LEU A 202 35.30 -15.59 23.12
C LEU A 202 34.05 -15.69 24.00
N GLY A 203 33.08 -16.55 23.64
CA GLY A 203 31.81 -16.70 24.35
C GLY A 203 30.86 -15.50 24.17
N ALA A 204 31.12 -14.62 23.18
CA ALA A 204 30.28 -13.47 22.90
C ALA A 204 28.91 -13.92 22.37
N ARG A 205 27.84 -13.35 22.90
CA ARG A 205 26.49 -13.53 22.39
C ARG A 205 26.25 -12.52 21.28
N ILE A 206 25.78 -13.01 20.16
CA ILE A 206 25.47 -12.24 18.97
C ILE A 206 24.07 -11.69 19.07
N PRO A 207 23.82 -10.45 18.67
CA PRO A 207 22.47 -9.93 18.57
C PRO A 207 21.71 -10.71 17.50
N LYS A 208 20.56 -11.27 17.87
CA LYS A 208 19.68 -11.99 16.93
C LYS A 208 18.91 -11.03 16.05
N GLY A 209 18.60 -9.84 16.58
CA GLY A 209 17.82 -8.82 15.90
C GLY A 209 18.30 -7.41 16.17
N ILE A 210 18.20 -6.56 15.16
CA ILE A 210 18.55 -5.15 15.19
C ILE A 210 17.33 -4.36 14.75
N LEU A 211 16.98 -3.35 15.52
CA LEU A 211 15.90 -2.43 15.20
C LEU A 211 16.48 -1.10 14.73
N LEU A 212 16.29 -0.77 13.45
CA LEU A 212 16.61 0.53 12.88
C LEU A 212 15.44 1.49 13.11
N VAL A 213 15.68 2.56 13.83
CA VAL A 213 14.67 3.56 14.19
C VAL A 213 15.05 4.92 13.62
N GLY A 214 14.10 5.63 13.05
CA GLY A 214 14.33 7.00 12.56
C GLY A 214 13.22 7.48 11.63
N PRO A 215 13.22 8.77 11.28
CA PRO A 215 12.25 9.34 10.35
C PRO A 215 12.19 8.62 9.00
N SER A 216 11.14 8.87 8.23
CA SER A 216 11.06 8.36 6.85
C SER A 216 12.17 9.01 6.00
N GLY A 217 12.69 8.27 5.01
CA GLY A 217 13.66 8.81 4.05
C GLY A 217 15.11 8.91 4.53
N VAL A 218 15.45 8.53 5.78
CA VAL A 218 16.84 8.60 6.29
C VAL A 218 17.75 7.44 5.85
N GLY A 219 17.27 6.54 4.99
CA GLY A 219 18.10 5.48 4.42
C GLY A 219 18.13 4.16 5.20
N LYS A 220 17.18 3.87 6.10
CA LYS A 220 17.12 2.61 6.88
C LYS A 220 17.22 1.37 6.00
N THR A 221 16.41 1.30 4.95
CA THR A 221 16.40 0.19 3.98
C THR A 221 17.72 0.11 3.19
N LEU A 222 18.32 1.25 2.87
CA LEU A 222 19.61 1.33 2.18
C LEU A 222 20.75 0.81 3.06
N LEU A 223 20.77 1.17 4.33
CA LEU A 223 21.72 0.66 5.33
C LEU A 223 21.63 -0.85 5.49
N ALA A 224 20.42 -1.41 5.59
CA ALA A 224 20.22 -2.87 5.68
C ALA A 224 20.75 -3.60 4.43
N LYS A 225 20.53 -3.04 3.24
CA LYS A 225 21.12 -3.57 1.99
C LYS A 225 22.65 -3.46 1.99
N ALA A 226 23.19 -2.36 2.49
CA ALA A 226 24.63 -2.16 2.58
C ALA A 226 25.29 -3.17 3.52
N VAL A 227 24.67 -3.51 4.65
CA VAL A 227 25.13 -4.58 5.55
C VAL A 227 25.23 -5.91 4.81
N ALA A 228 24.20 -6.29 4.07
CA ALA A 228 24.17 -7.55 3.32
C ALA A 228 25.21 -7.57 2.19
N GLY A 229 25.34 -6.49 1.45
CA GLY A 229 26.32 -6.34 0.37
C GLY A 229 27.76 -6.34 0.88
N GLU A 230 28.02 -5.63 1.98
CA GLU A 230 29.33 -5.60 2.63
C GLU A 230 29.69 -6.96 3.24
N ALA A 231 28.73 -7.64 3.88
CA ALA A 231 28.92 -8.99 4.41
C ALA A 231 28.99 -10.07 3.32
N GLY A 232 28.45 -9.78 2.13
CA GLY A 232 28.36 -10.72 1.02
C GLY A 232 27.46 -11.92 1.32
N VAL A 233 26.32 -11.70 1.98
CA VAL A 233 25.35 -12.73 2.37
C VAL A 233 24.01 -12.55 1.64
N PRO A 234 23.20 -13.62 1.51
CA PRO A 234 21.83 -13.52 0.99
C PRO A 234 20.98 -12.56 1.83
N PHE A 235 20.15 -11.76 1.14
CA PHE A 235 19.30 -10.76 1.74
C PHE A 235 17.83 -11.03 1.40
N TYR A 236 17.03 -11.30 2.43
CA TYR A 236 15.61 -11.54 2.31
C TYR A 236 14.85 -10.31 2.81
N SER A 237 14.26 -9.55 1.89
CA SER A 237 13.50 -8.35 2.23
C SER A 237 12.01 -8.57 2.11
N VAL A 238 11.28 -8.12 3.12
CA VAL A 238 9.82 -8.15 3.20
C VAL A 238 9.31 -6.88 3.88
N ALA A 239 8.19 -6.34 3.41
CA ALA A 239 7.50 -5.28 4.14
C ALA A 239 6.59 -5.88 5.21
N GLY A 240 6.48 -5.23 6.38
CA GLY A 240 5.57 -5.66 7.45
C GLY A 240 4.13 -5.79 6.97
N SER A 241 3.70 -4.91 6.08
CA SER A 241 2.37 -4.97 5.44
C SER A 241 2.15 -6.23 4.58
N GLU A 242 3.19 -6.86 4.03
CA GLU A 242 3.07 -8.08 3.23
C GLU A 242 2.67 -9.32 4.06
N PHE A 243 2.79 -9.23 5.38
CA PHE A 243 2.29 -10.28 6.29
C PHE A 243 0.82 -10.13 6.61
N MET A 244 0.21 -8.97 6.25
CA MET A 244 -1.20 -8.68 6.52
C MET A 244 -2.04 -9.12 5.33
N GLU A 245 -2.83 -10.18 5.52
CA GLU A 245 -3.82 -10.61 4.52
C GLU A 245 -5.17 -10.86 5.18
N MET A 246 -6.24 -10.90 4.36
CA MET A 246 -7.61 -11.11 4.86
C MET A 246 -7.88 -12.56 5.33
N LEU A 247 -6.96 -13.50 5.04
CA LEU A 247 -7.12 -14.92 5.39
C LEU A 247 -6.30 -15.24 6.64
N VAL A 248 -6.97 -15.63 7.69
CA VAL A 248 -6.37 -16.00 8.99
C VAL A 248 -5.31 -17.09 8.82
N GLY A 249 -4.12 -16.85 9.39
CA GLY A 249 -3.02 -17.80 9.42
C GLY A 249 -2.05 -17.73 8.23
N VAL A 250 -2.33 -16.96 7.18
CA VAL A 250 -1.43 -16.82 6.02
C VAL A 250 -0.18 -16.02 6.40
N GLY A 251 -0.32 -14.95 7.18
CA GLY A 251 0.79 -14.13 7.66
C GLY A 251 1.79 -14.94 8.50
N SER A 252 1.30 -15.74 9.45
CA SER A 252 2.13 -16.61 10.27
C SER A 252 2.81 -17.73 9.46
N ALA A 253 2.15 -18.27 8.43
CA ALA A 253 2.76 -19.25 7.53
C ALA A 253 3.90 -18.63 6.69
N ARG A 254 3.71 -17.41 6.19
CA ARG A 254 4.75 -16.65 5.47
C ARG A 254 5.96 -16.32 6.36
N ALA A 255 5.70 -15.91 7.60
CA ALA A 255 6.78 -15.66 8.55
C ALA A 255 7.62 -16.94 8.74
N ARG A 256 6.98 -18.09 8.99
CA ARG A 256 7.66 -19.39 9.15
C ARG A 256 8.47 -19.77 7.91
N ASP A 257 7.90 -19.59 6.72
CA ASP A 257 8.58 -19.90 5.45
C ASP A 257 9.81 -19.02 5.24
N LEU A 258 9.69 -17.70 5.47
CA LEU A 258 10.79 -16.74 5.38
C LEU A 258 11.97 -17.13 6.29
N PHE A 259 11.70 -17.42 7.56
CA PHE A 259 12.73 -17.82 8.52
C PHE A 259 13.35 -19.17 8.18
N LYS A 260 12.55 -20.10 7.65
CA LYS A 260 13.04 -21.40 7.17
C LYS A 260 14.02 -21.24 6.02
N VAL A 261 13.64 -20.47 4.97
CA VAL A 261 14.50 -20.22 3.80
C VAL A 261 15.80 -19.53 4.21
N ALA A 262 15.72 -18.56 5.12
CA ALA A 262 16.91 -17.88 5.63
C ALA A 262 17.82 -18.82 6.44
N LYS A 263 17.26 -19.74 7.23
CA LYS A 263 18.03 -20.77 7.97
C LYS A 263 18.70 -21.78 7.02
N GLU A 264 18.09 -22.08 5.88
CA GLU A 264 18.67 -23.00 4.87
C GLU A 264 19.84 -22.37 4.10
N SER A 265 19.90 -21.04 4.03
CA SER A 265 20.90 -20.26 3.27
C SER A 265 21.92 -19.52 4.15
N GLN A 266 22.21 -20.03 5.34
CA GLN A 266 23.17 -19.39 6.27
C GLN A 266 24.60 -19.30 5.69
N PRO A 267 25.35 -18.22 5.98
CA PRO A 267 24.92 -17.02 6.71
C PRO A 267 24.00 -16.13 5.87
N SER A 268 22.95 -15.57 6.48
CA SER A 268 21.94 -14.77 5.76
C SER A 268 21.39 -13.64 6.62
N LEU A 269 20.75 -12.65 5.96
CA LEU A 269 20.13 -11.49 6.59
C LEU A 269 18.66 -11.41 6.18
N ILE A 270 17.77 -11.32 7.18
CA ILE A 270 16.36 -11.00 6.99
C ILE A 270 16.16 -9.52 7.28
N PHE A 271 15.46 -8.82 6.39
CA PHE A 271 15.07 -7.44 6.59
C PHE A 271 13.55 -7.30 6.56
N ILE A 272 12.99 -6.74 7.64
CA ILE A 272 11.57 -6.46 7.78
C ILE A 272 11.39 -4.95 7.81
N ASP A 273 10.91 -4.37 6.72
CA ASP A 273 10.61 -2.95 6.66
C ASP A 273 9.23 -2.68 7.27
N GLU A 274 9.04 -1.49 7.83
CA GLU A 274 7.77 -1.07 8.45
C GLU A 274 7.22 -2.10 9.45
N ILE A 275 8.08 -2.57 10.37
CA ILE A 275 7.70 -3.59 11.37
C ILE A 275 6.50 -3.17 12.23
N ASP A 276 6.24 -1.88 12.37
CA ASP A 276 5.11 -1.31 13.08
C ASP A 276 3.75 -1.69 12.45
N ALA A 277 3.72 -2.08 11.18
CA ALA A 277 2.52 -2.62 10.54
C ALA A 277 1.98 -3.88 11.26
N ILE A 278 2.88 -4.73 11.75
CA ILE A 278 2.55 -5.99 12.45
C ILE A 278 2.89 -5.96 13.95
N GLY A 279 3.85 -5.13 14.34
CA GLY A 279 4.43 -5.06 15.69
C GLY A 279 3.75 -4.08 16.64
N ARG A 280 2.56 -3.58 16.32
CA ARG A 280 1.85 -2.58 17.14
C ARG A 280 1.40 -3.18 18.47
N GLN A 281 1.43 -2.35 19.54
CA GLN A 281 0.94 -2.72 20.86
C GLN A 281 -0.51 -3.21 20.83
N ARG A 282 -0.83 -4.16 21.71
CA ARG A 282 -2.15 -4.77 21.86
C ARG A 282 -3.14 -3.71 22.32
N GLY A 283 -4.15 -3.40 21.51
CA GLY A 283 -5.23 -2.49 21.83
C GLY A 283 -6.54 -3.23 22.02
N MET A 284 -7.42 -2.73 22.89
CA MET A 284 -8.80 -3.21 23.03
C MET A 284 -9.64 -2.78 21.81
N GLY A 285 -9.30 -3.25 20.62
CA GLY A 285 -10.06 -2.99 19.40
C GLY A 285 -11.08 -4.10 19.13
N ILE A 286 -12.34 -3.74 19.00
CA ILE A 286 -13.43 -4.62 18.59
C ILE A 286 -13.38 -4.79 17.06
N GLY A 287 -12.61 -5.80 16.56
CA GLY A 287 -12.55 -6.07 15.12
C GLY A 287 -11.63 -7.23 14.75
N GLY A 288 -12.11 -8.17 13.92
CA GLY A 288 -11.47 -9.44 13.57
C GLY A 288 -10.12 -9.38 12.81
N GLY A 289 -9.58 -8.19 12.50
CA GLY A 289 -8.26 -8.02 11.88
C GLY A 289 -7.09 -7.99 12.89
N HIS A 290 -7.38 -7.95 14.20
CA HIS A 290 -6.35 -7.90 15.24
C HIS A 290 -5.73 -9.27 15.52
N ASP A 291 -6.52 -10.35 15.43
CA ASP A 291 -6.07 -11.72 15.75
C ASP A 291 -5.00 -12.21 14.78
N GLU A 292 -5.09 -11.88 13.50
CA GLU A 292 -4.10 -12.29 12.50
C GLU A 292 -2.76 -11.56 12.70
N ARG A 293 -2.83 -10.27 13.02
CA ARG A 293 -1.64 -9.46 13.31
C ARG A 293 -0.88 -10.00 14.51
N GLU A 294 -1.59 -10.29 15.60
CA GLU A 294 -1.00 -10.88 16.79
C GLU A 294 -0.44 -12.28 16.54
N GLN A 295 -1.13 -13.12 15.77
CA GLN A 295 -0.62 -14.44 15.38
C GLN A 295 0.67 -14.34 14.58
N THR A 296 0.73 -13.40 13.64
CA THR A 296 1.93 -13.19 12.82
C THR A 296 3.09 -12.67 13.65
N LEU A 297 2.83 -11.68 14.53
CA LEU A 297 3.83 -11.17 15.45
C LEU A 297 4.36 -12.29 16.36
N ASN A 298 3.47 -13.05 16.99
CA ASN A 298 3.85 -14.16 17.85
C ASN A 298 4.68 -15.21 17.09
N GLN A 299 4.34 -15.49 15.81
CA GLN A 299 5.13 -16.42 15.01
C GLN A 299 6.54 -15.89 14.75
N ILE A 300 6.71 -14.59 14.42
CA ILE A 300 8.03 -13.97 14.27
C ILE A 300 8.83 -14.09 15.56
N LEU A 301 8.22 -13.80 16.71
CA LEU A 301 8.87 -13.91 18.01
C LEU A 301 9.31 -15.36 18.30
N ILE A 302 8.45 -16.35 18.02
CA ILE A 302 8.78 -17.78 18.17
C ILE A 302 9.96 -18.15 17.27
N GLU A 303 9.98 -17.71 16.01
CA GLU A 303 11.08 -18.03 15.09
C GLU A 303 12.41 -17.39 15.54
N MET A 304 12.38 -16.17 16.11
CA MET A 304 13.55 -15.51 16.67
C MET A 304 14.02 -16.17 17.96
N ASP A 305 13.10 -16.54 18.85
CA ASP A 305 13.43 -17.27 20.09
C ASP A 305 14.02 -18.64 19.78
N GLY A 306 13.55 -19.30 18.71
CA GLY A 306 14.03 -20.58 18.20
C GLY A 306 15.38 -20.53 17.48
N PHE A 307 16.09 -19.39 17.44
CA PHE A 307 17.46 -19.35 16.94
C PHE A 307 18.42 -19.99 17.95
N ASP A 308 19.08 -21.02 17.51
CA ASP A 308 20.15 -21.67 18.25
C ASP A 308 21.42 -20.79 18.26
N THR A 309 22.33 -21.03 19.21
CA THR A 309 23.63 -20.33 19.29
C THR A 309 24.51 -20.55 18.05
N ARG A 310 24.18 -21.55 17.24
CA ARG A 310 24.85 -21.86 15.97
C ARG A 310 24.21 -21.19 14.74
N THR A 311 23.04 -20.57 14.88
CA THR A 311 22.31 -19.97 13.77
C THR A 311 23.01 -18.68 13.36
N ASN A 312 23.45 -18.60 12.10
CA ASN A 312 24.08 -17.42 11.51
C ASN A 312 23.07 -16.63 10.67
N VAL A 313 21.89 -16.36 11.23
CA VAL A 313 20.85 -15.53 10.63
C VAL A 313 20.65 -14.30 11.52
N ILE A 314 20.71 -13.12 10.93
CA ILE A 314 20.44 -11.86 11.63
C ILE A 314 19.16 -11.26 11.04
N VAL A 315 18.29 -10.76 11.92
CA VAL A 315 17.07 -10.06 11.54
C VAL A 315 17.27 -8.57 11.76
N ILE A 316 17.14 -7.77 10.72
CA ILE A 316 17.10 -6.32 10.83
C ILE A 316 15.65 -5.89 10.58
N ALA A 317 15.07 -5.14 11.51
CA ALA A 317 13.77 -4.51 11.31
C ALA A 317 13.92 -3.00 11.25
N ALA A 318 13.05 -2.34 10.49
CA ALA A 318 13.01 -0.87 10.40
C ALA A 318 11.63 -0.35 10.80
N THR A 319 11.60 0.79 11.50
CA THR A 319 10.37 1.49 11.84
C THR A 319 10.58 3.01 11.87
N ASN A 320 9.52 3.73 11.55
CA ASN A 320 9.44 5.18 11.74
C ASN A 320 8.78 5.55 13.08
N ARG A 321 8.12 4.57 13.73
CA ARG A 321 7.28 4.77 14.92
C ARG A 321 7.62 3.77 16.04
N PRO A 322 8.75 3.95 16.71
CA PRO A 322 9.19 3.03 17.77
C PRO A 322 8.24 3.02 18.98
N ASP A 323 7.52 4.13 19.20
CA ASP A 323 6.49 4.32 20.20
C ASP A 323 5.30 3.35 20.07
N MET A 324 5.03 2.89 18.87
CA MET A 324 3.92 1.99 18.58
C MET A 324 4.24 0.52 18.76
N LEU A 325 5.53 0.17 18.91
CA LEU A 325 5.95 -1.23 18.95
C LEU A 325 5.59 -1.92 20.27
N ASP A 326 5.18 -3.18 20.16
CA ASP A 326 4.96 -4.05 21.33
C ASP A 326 6.29 -4.23 22.09
N PRO A 327 6.33 -3.97 23.40
CA PRO A 327 7.53 -4.16 24.22
C PRO A 327 8.12 -5.57 24.12
N ALA A 328 7.32 -6.57 23.77
CA ALA A 328 7.79 -7.94 23.57
C ALA A 328 8.82 -8.07 22.43
N LEU A 329 8.76 -7.20 21.41
CA LEU A 329 9.74 -7.17 20.32
C LEU A 329 11.13 -6.72 20.79
N ILE A 330 11.20 -5.82 21.76
CA ILE A 330 12.43 -5.14 22.19
C ILE A 330 13.11 -5.88 23.36
N ARG A 331 12.57 -7.03 23.77
CA ARG A 331 13.16 -7.83 24.85
C ARG A 331 14.48 -8.49 24.41
N PRO A 332 15.45 -8.65 25.33
CA PRO A 332 16.70 -9.37 25.07
C PRO A 332 16.46 -10.74 24.43
N GLY A 333 17.25 -11.04 23.39
CA GLY A 333 17.12 -12.27 22.62
C GLY A 333 16.21 -12.16 21.37
N ARG A 334 15.63 -10.98 21.13
CA ARG A 334 14.82 -10.62 19.95
C ARG A 334 15.46 -9.43 19.24
N PHE A 335 14.84 -8.24 19.24
CA PHE A 335 15.48 -7.00 18.75
C PHE A 335 16.23 -6.33 19.92
N ASP A 336 17.35 -6.89 20.27
CA ASP A 336 18.14 -6.52 21.44
C ASP A 336 19.09 -5.34 21.18
N ARG A 337 19.34 -4.99 19.92
CA ARG A 337 20.02 -3.75 19.54
C ARG A 337 19.06 -2.77 18.86
N LYS A 338 19.04 -1.52 19.33
CA LYS A 338 18.29 -0.43 18.73
C LYS A 338 19.28 0.60 18.21
N ILE A 339 19.31 0.81 16.90
CA ILE A 339 20.15 1.80 16.23
C ILE A 339 19.24 2.94 15.77
N THR A 340 19.49 4.14 16.28
CA THR A 340 18.71 5.33 15.91
C THR A 340 19.42 6.07 14.78
N ILE A 341 18.69 6.34 13.71
CA ILE A 341 19.19 7.08 12.54
C ILE A 341 18.44 8.41 12.53
N SER A 342 19.18 9.48 12.74
CA SER A 342 18.67 10.84 12.74
C SER A 342 18.58 11.41 11.31
N LEU A 343 17.96 12.58 11.17
CA LEU A 343 18.10 13.37 9.96
C LEU A 343 19.59 13.73 9.77
N PRO A 344 20.07 13.84 8.52
CA PRO A 344 21.46 14.10 8.23
C PRO A 344 21.87 15.51 8.67
N ASP A 345 23.04 15.64 9.26
CA ASP A 345 23.65 16.92 9.60
C ASP A 345 24.21 17.63 8.34
N LEU A 346 24.83 18.80 8.52
CA LEU A 346 25.38 19.59 7.43
C LEU A 346 26.38 18.79 6.58
N THR A 347 27.28 18.06 7.24
CA THR A 347 28.34 17.27 6.57
C THR A 347 27.76 16.07 5.87
N ASP A 348 26.82 15.38 6.51
CA ASP A 348 26.09 14.26 5.95
C ASP A 348 25.29 14.69 4.70
N ARG A 349 24.60 15.86 4.76
CA ARG A 349 23.87 16.39 3.61
C ARG A 349 24.78 16.70 2.43
N GLN A 350 25.96 17.26 2.66
CA GLN A 350 26.95 17.47 1.60
C GLN A 350 27.36 16.16 0.93
N GLU A 351 27.65 15.13 1.72
CA GLU A 351 28.01 13.81 1.20
C GLU A 351 26.88 13.16 0.43
N ILE A 352 25.64 13.24 0.95
CA ILE A 352 24.43 12.71 0.27
C ILE A 352 24.23 13.41 -1.08
N ILE A 353 24.28 14.75 -1.10
CA ILE A 353 24.17 15.53 -2.34
C ILE A 353 25.25 15.11 -3.34
N LYS A 354 26.49 14.93 -2.90
CA LYS A 354 27.61 14.51 -3.74
C LYS A 354 27.38 13.12 -4.35
N ILE A 355 26.82 12.19 -3.57
CA ILE A 355 26.50 10.83 -4.07
C ILE A 355 25.40 10.91 -5.14
N HIS A 356 24.31 11.64 -4.89
CA HIS A 356 23.18 11.71 -5.81
C HIS A 356 23.42 12.61 -7.04
N LEU A 357 24.47 13.44 -7.03
CA LEU A 357 24.96 14.16 -8.20
C LEU A 357 25.83 13.30 -9.12
N ARG A 358 26.32 12.14 -8.68
CA ARG A 358 27.10 11.25 -9.54
C ARG A 358 26.34 10.89 -10.80
N GLY A 359 26.95 11.18 -11.96
CA GLY A 359 26.36 10.88 -13.26
C GLY A 359 25.30 11.89 -13.75
N LYS A 360 25.04 12.96 -13.00
CA LYS A 360 24.22 14.08 -13.46
C LYS A 360 25.13 15.22 -13.92
N PRO A 361 24.89 15.86 -15.08
CA PRO A 361 25.62 17.05 -15.49
C PRO A 361 25.16 18.25 -14.66
N TYR A 362 26.08 18.91 -13.98
CA TYR A 362 25.81 20.11 -13.17
C TYR A 362 26.92 21.15 -13.32
N SER A 363 26.56 22.43 -13.15
CA SER A 363 27.51 23.54 -13.22
C SER A 363 28.53 23.48 -12.08
N GLN A 364 29.78 23.77 -12.39
CA GLN A 364 30.87 23.79 -11.41
C GLN A 364 30.75 24.92 -10.36
N ASP A 365 29.88 25.91 -10.63
CA ASP A 365 29.64 27.04 -9.74
C ASP A 365 28.77 26.68 -8.53
N ILE A 366 28.17 25.46 -8.52
CA ILE A 366 27.28 25.01 -7.43
C ILE A 366 28.10 24.78 -6.16
N SER A 367 27.82 25.57 -5.13
CA SER A 367 28.36 25.36 -3.81
C SER A 367 27.59 24.32 -3.04
N LEU A 368 28.15 23.10 -2.89
CA LEU A 368 27.53 22.02 -2.10
C LEU A 368 27.33 22.45 -0.64
N GLU A 369 28.19 23.27 -0.09
CA GLU A 369 28.05 23.78 1.27
C GLU A 369 26.85 24.70 1.42
N LYS A 370 26.66 25.64 0.51
CA LYS A 370 25.48 26.52 0.50
C LYS A 370 24.18 25.71 0.35
N LEU A 371 24.20 24.75 -0.56
CA LEU A 371 23.04 23.89 -0.79
C LEU A 371 22.69 23.06 0.45
N ALA A 372 23.69 22.48 1.12
CA ALA A 372 23.49 21.74 2.35
C ALA A 372 22.99 22.62 3.51
N LYS A 373 23.43 23.88 3.61
CA LYS A 373 22.90 24.85 4.57
C LYS A 373 21.44 25.18 4.31
N ARG A 374 21.02 25.25 3.04
CA ARG A 374 19.63 25.55 2.64
C ARG A 374 18.67 24.39 2.81
N THR A 375 19.18 23.17 2.96
CA THR A 375 18.40 21.94 3.07
C THR A 375 18.37 21.37 4.49
N VAL A 376 18.43 22.22 5.51
CA VAL A 376 18.27 21.81 6.91
C VAL A 376 16.91 21.15 7.10
N GLY A 377 16.91 20.00 7.78
CA GLY A 377 15.69 19.20 8.00
C GLY A 377 15.31 18.25 6.86
N PHE A 378 16.02 18.28 5.72
CA PHE A 378 15.79 17.31 4.64
C PHE A 378 16.35 15.94 5.01
N SER A 379 15.57 14.91 4.71
CA SER A 379 16.06 13.53 4.72
C SER A 379 16.89 13.23 3.47
N GLY A 380 17.56 12.08 3.46
CA GLY A 380 18.25 11.61 2.25
C GLY A 380 17.35 11.49 1.03
N ALA A 381 16.11 11.06 1.22
CA ALA A 381 15.12 10.95 0.15
C ALA A 381 14.66 12.33 -0.36
N ASP A 382 14.53 13.33 0.52
CA ASP A 382 14.18 14.69 0.12
C ASP A 382 15.31 15.31 -0.72
N LEU A 383 16.57 15.08 -0.34
CA LEU A 383 17.74 15.53 -1.09
C LEU A 383 17.82 14.87 -2.46
N GLU A 384 17.58 13.55 -2.55
CA GLU A 384 17.52 12.83 -3.82
C GLU A 384 16.42 13.39 -4.73
N ASN A 385 15.21 13.59 -4.16
CA ASN A 385 14.08 14.17 -4.87
C ASN A 385 14.36 15.59 -5.35
N MET A 386 14.96 16.44 -4.51
CA MET A 386 15.38 17.80 -4.88
C MET A 386 16.34 17.78 -6.08
N LEU A 387 17.35 16.94 -6.06
CA LEU A 387 18.33 16.84 -7.15
C LEU A 387 17.70 16.29 -8.44
N ASN A 388 16.71 15.41 -8.32
CA ASN A 388 15.94 14.92 -9.45
C ASN A 388 15.02 16.01 -10.03
N GLU A 389 14.34 16.76 -9.18
CA GLU A 389 13.50 17.89 -9.61
C GLU A 389 14.32 19.00 -10.26
N GLY A 390 15.52 19.30 -9.74
CA GLY A 390 16.45 20.24 -10.38
C GLY A 390 16.86 19.79 -11.79
N ALA A 391 17.13 18.50 -11.97
CA ALA A 391 17.41 17.96 -13.29
C ALA A 391 16.21 18.05 -14.25
N ILE A 392 14.99 17.83 -13.75
CA ILE A 392 13.75 17.99 -14.52
C ILE A 392 13.53 19.45 -14.92
N LEU A 393 13.81 20.41 -14.02
CA LEU A 393 13.71 21.85 -14.31
C LEU A 393 14.69 22.25 -15.42
N ALA A 394 15.96 21.86 -15.32
CA ALA A 394 16.98 22.12 -16.34
C ALA A 394 16.57 21.54 -17.71
N ALA A 395 16.07 20.29 -17.72
CA ALA A 395 15.62 19.63 -18.95
C ALA A 395 14.39 20.31 -19.58
N ARG A 396 13.46 20.79 -18.77
CA ARG A 396 12.25 21.54 -19.25
C ARG A 396 12.64 22.84 -19.94
N GLU A 397 13.72 23.48 -19.51
CA GLU A 397 14.25 24.70 -20.12
C GLU A 397 15.28 24.43 -21.21
N ASN A 398 15.42 23.16 -21.65
CA ASN A 398 16.37 22.71 -22.68
C ASN A 398 17.84 23.04 -22.35
N ARG A 399 18.20 23.09 -21.06
CA ARG A 399 19.60 23.23 -20.62
C ARG A 399 20.28 21.87 -20.54
N SER A 400 21.59 21.85 -20.73
CA SER A 400 22.40 20.63 -20.71
C SER A 400 22.95 20.29 -19.33
N GLU A 401 22.88 21.20 -18.37
CA GLU A 401 23.39 21.06 -17.02
C GLU A 401 22.44 21.71 -15.99
N ILE A 402 22.53 21.21 -14.75
CA ILE A 402 21.78 21.72 -13.61
C ILE A 402 22.49 22.95 -13.05
N THR A 403 21.79 24.03 -12.82
CA THR A 403 22.30 25.25 -12.21
C THR A 403 21.95 25.37 -10.72
N GLU A 404 22.60 26.31 -9.98
CA GLU A 404 22.24 26.58 -8.58
C GLU A 404 20.78 27.02 -8.45
N LEU A 405 20.28 27.83 -9.39
CA LEU A 405 18.88 28.29 -9.41
C LEU A 405 17.89 27.12 -9.54
N ASP A 406 18.20 26.11 -10.34
CA ASP A 406 17.34 24.92 -10.46
C ASP A 406 17.23 24.16 -9.14
N LEU A 407 18.34 24.04 -8.42
CA LEU A 407 18.35 23.35 -7.13
C LEU A 407 17.66 24.17 -6.03
N GLU A 408 17.76 25.48 -6.07
CA GLU A 408 17.00 26.35 -5.16
C GLU A 408 15.49 26.22 -5.41
N GLU A 409 15.09 26.28 -6.67
CA GLU A 409 13.69 26.13 -7.05
C GLU A 409 13.15 24.72 -6.73
N ALA A 410 13.99 23.70 -6.94
CA ALA A 410 13.66 22.33 -6.57
C ALA A 410 13.53 22.17 -5.04
N ALA A 411 14.40 22.81 -4.25
CA ALA A 411 14.31 22.78 -2.79
C ALA A 411 12.99 23.41 -2.30
N LEU A 412 12.60 24.54 -2.88
CA LEU A 412 11.31 25.17 -2.60
C LEU A 412 10.14 24.28 -3.00
N LYS A 413 10.22 23.63 -4.16
CA LYS A 413 9.19 22.70 -4.62
C LYS A 413 9.02 21.51 -3.68
N VAL A 414 10.09 20.96 -3.14
CA VAL A 414 10.03 19.85 -2.18
C VAL A 414 9.45 20.31 -0.85
N THR A 415 9.79 21.53 -0.38
CA THR A 415 9.36 22.04 0.94
C THR A 415 7.93 22.56 0.93
N ILE A 416 7.56 23.38 -0.07
CA ILE A 416 6.32 24.17 -0.07
C ILE A 416 5.37 23.71 -1.19
N GLY A 417 5.91 23.04 -2.21
CA GLY A 417 5.16 22.61 -3.40
C GLY A 417 5.46 23.45 -4.64
N SER A 418 4.82 23.05 -5.74
CA SER A 418 4.98 23.72 -7.03
C SER A 418 4.37 25.11 -7.04
N GLU A 419 4.95 25.99 -7.85
CA GLU A 419 4.38 27.30 -8.16
C GLU A 419 2.98 27.15 -8.77
N ARG A 420 2.07 28.01 -8.34
CA ARG A 420 0.68 28.07 -8.81
C ARG A 420 0.40 29.44 -9.43
N LYS A 421 -0.13 29.43 -10.64
CA LYS A 421 -0.70 30.64 -11.21
C LYS A 421 -2.07 30.89 -10.58
N THR A 422 -2.11 31.73 -9.57
CA THR A 422 -3.35 32.16 -8.91
C THR A 422 -3.81 33.48 -9.56
N LEU A 423 -5.12 33.59 -9.82
CA LEU A 423 -5.72 34.84 -10.22
C LEU A 423 -5.98 35.68 -8.95
N GLN A 424 -4.93 36.26 -8.38
CA GLN A 424 -5.03 37.20 -7.28
C GLN A 424 -5.33 38.62 -7.83
N THR A 425 -6.19 39.33 -7.15
CA THR A 425 -6.37 40.76 -7.39
C THR A 425 -5.14 41.53 -6.91
N ASP A 426 -4.94 42.74 -7.42
CA ASP A 426 -3.82 43.58 -6.95
C ASP A 426 -3.95 43.92 -5.46
N GLU A 427 -5.17 43.99 -4.92
CA GLU A 427 -5.41 44.16 -3.49
C GLU A 427 -4.93 42.94 -2.68
N GLU A 428 -5.28 41.72 -3.11
CA GLU A 428 -4.84 40.50 -2.47
C GLU A 428 -3.31 40.33 -2.53
N LYS A 429 -2.70 40.65 -3.67
CA LYS A 429 -1.23 40.67 -3.80
C LYS A 429 -0.59 41.66 -2.84
N ASN A 430 -1.17 42.85 -2.71
CA ASN A 430 -0.67 43.87 -1.80
C ASN A 430 -0.79 43.42 -0.34
N MET A 431 -1.91 42.80 0.05
CA MET A 431 -2.05 42.22 1.40
C MET A 431 -1.02 41.14 1.66
N THR A 432 -0.79 40.23 0.70
CA THR A 432 0.26 39.21 0.79
C THR A 432 1.64 39.83 0.91
N ALA A 433 1.94 40.91 0.16
CA ALA A 433 3.23 41.59 0.21
C ALA A 433 3.52 42.20 1.60
N TYR A 434 2.52 42.81 2.21
CA TYR A 434 2.67 43.32 3.57
C TYR A 434 2.77 42.21 4.60
N HIS A 435 2.03 41.12 4.42
CA HIS A 435 2.11 39.93 5.29
C HIS A 435 3.53 39.35 5.30
N GLU A 436 4.08 39.05 4.13
CA GLU A 436 5.42 38.49 4.00
C GLU A 436 6.53 39.47 4.46
N ALA A 437 6.36 40.77 4.12
CA ALA A 437 7.26 41.82 4.62
C ALA A 437 7.20 41.93 6.15
N GLY A 438 6.05 41.69 6.77
CA GLY A 438 5.86 41.67 8.21
C GLY A 438 6.69 40.58 8.88
N HIS A 439 6.63 39.35 8.37
CA HIS A 439 7.48 38.25 8.83
C HIS A 439 8.97 38.58 8.74
N ALA A 440 9.39 39.07 7.58
CA ALA A 440 10.80 39.40 7.33
C ALA A 440 11.32 40.50 8.26
N LEU A 441 10.56 41.58 8.42
CA LEU A 441 10.98 42.73 9.20
C LEU A 441 11.00 42.41 10.71
N VAL A 442 10.03 41.63 11.21
CA VAL A 442 10.04 41.16 12.59
C VAL A 442 11.23 40.25 12.82
N SER A 443 11.48 39.27 11.94
CA SER A 443 12.62 38.37 12.04
C SER A 443 13.96 39.14 12.14
N LEU A 444 14.17 40.13 11.30
CA LEU A 444 15.41 40.92 11.28
C LEU A 444 15.65 41.65 12.59
N ASN A 445 14.59 42.06 13.32
CA ASN A 445 14.67 42.83 14.55
C ASN A 445 14.50 41.99 15.83
N MET A 446 14.36 40.66 15.70
CA MET A 446 14.30 39.76 16.85
C MET A 446 15.65 39.11 17.14
N PRO A 447 16.00 38.94 18.43
CA PRO A 447 17.25 38.27 18.79
C PRO A 447 17.22 36.78 18.39
N ASP A 448 18.39 36.24 18.08
CA ASP A 448 18.60 34.81 17.81
C ASP A 448 17.85 34.23 16.59
N MET A 449 17.23 35.08 15.76
CA MET A 449 16.59 34.62 14.51
C MET A 449 17.63 34.41 13.41
N ASP A 450 17.32 33.51 12.50
CA ASP A 450 18.12 33.27 11.32
C ASP A 450 17.88 34.38 10.27
N PRO A 451 18.88 34.72 9.43
CA PRO A 451 18.71 35.74 8.42
C PRO A 451 17.65 35.38 7.40
N VAL A 452 16.97 36.42 6.93
CA VAL A 452 16.00 36.27 5.82
C VAL A 452 16.77 35.92 4.57
N HIS A 453 16.43 34.83 3.94
CA HIS A 453 17.05 34.39 2.70
C HIS A 453 16.27 34.84 1.46
N ARG A 454 14.94 34.75 1.52
CA ARG A 454 14.05 35.06 0.39
C ARG A 454 12.67 35.44 0.91
N ILE A 455 12.07 36.42 0.25
CA ILE A 455 10.68 36.82 0.46
C ILE A 455 9.98 36.76 -0.88
N SER A 456 8.82 36.10 -0.97
CA SER A 456 8.09 35.95 -2.24
C SER A 456 6.60 36.01 -2.04
N ILE A 457 5.90 36.67 -2.95
CA ILE A 457 4.43 36.67 -3.04
C ILE A 457 3.92 35.77 -4.16
N VAL A 458 4.80 34.93 -4.71
CA VAL A 458 4.41 33.90 -5.68
C VAL A 458 3.76 32.73 -4.93
N ALA A 459 2.52 32.42 -5.28
CA ALA A 459 1.77 31.36 -4.63
C ALA A 459 2.39 29.98 -4.92
N ARG A 460 2.54 29.15 -3.85
CA ARG A 460 3.07 27.79 -3.94
C ARG A 460 2.27 26.84 -3.06
N GLY A 461 1.95 25.67 -3.61
CA GLY A 461 1.16 24.67 -2.85
C GLY A 461 -0.14 25.26 -2.30
N GLY A 462 -0.26 25.36 -0.98
CA GLY A 462 -1.39 25.97 -0.26
C GLY A 462 -1.16 27.41 0.19
N SER A 463 0.06 27.98 0.01
CA SER A 463 0.43 29.33 0.45
C SER A 463 0.31 30.35 -0.69
N LEU A 464 -0.06 31.59 -0.35
CA LEU A 464 -0.13 32.72 -1.28
C LEU A 464 1.22 33.45 -1.39
N GLY A 465 2.08 33.31 -0.39
CA GLY A 465 3.44 33.84 -0.35
C GLY A 465 4.30 32.99 0.58
N HIS A 466 5.55 33.32 0.73
CA HIS A 466 6.42 32.70 1.72
C HIS A 466 7.65 33.54 2.02
N THR A 467 8.03 33.55 3.29
CA THR A 467 9.30 34.14 3.76
C THR A 467 10.15 33.02 4.33
N SER A 468 11.39 32.89 3.83
CA SER A 468 12.29 31.79 4.16
C SER A 468 13.41 32.24 5.10
N PHE A 469 13.61 31.49 6.20
CA PHE A 469 14.63 31.71 7.23
C PHE A 469 15.44 30.41 7.44
N PRO A 470 16.22 29.95 6.46
CA PRO A 470 17.00 28.73 6.64
C PRO A 470 18.04 28.94 7.74
N PRO A 471 18.16 28.04 8.71
CA PRO A 471 19.17 28.15 9.74
C PRO A 471 20.57 28.08 9.14
N GLU A 472 21.47 28.92 9.60
CA GLU A 472 22.89 28.93 9.14
C GLU A 472 23.65 27.67 9.57
N ARG A 473 23.20 27.01 10.63
CA ARG A 473 23.82 25.80 11.20
C ARG A 473 22.73 24.88 11.77
N ASP A 474 23.01 23.59 11.80
CA ASP A 474 22.15 22.64 12.50
C ASP A 474 22.16 22.97 14.01
N ARG A 475 20.98 22.98 14.62
CA ARG A 475 20.80 23.32 16.04
C ARG A 475 20.19 22.12 16.74
N TYR A 476 20.79 21.74 17.85
CA TYR A 476 20.32 20.65 18.69
C TYR A 476 19.56 21.15 19.93
N ASN A 477 19.77 22.44 20.29
CA ASN A 477 19.11 23.06 21.42
C ASN A 477 18.50 24.40 21.02
N GLU A 478 17.28 24.65 21.49
CA GLU A 478 16.56 25.91 21.33
C GLU A 478 16.44 26.63 22.67
N THR A 479 16.72 27.93 22.67
CA THR A 479 16.58 28.76 23.88
C THR A 479 15.17 29.34 24.01
N GLN A 480 14.75 29.67 25.22
CA GLN A 480 13.46 30.33 25.46
C GLN A 480 13.36 31.68 24.70
N SER A 481 14.45 32.44 24.65
CA SER A 481 14.51 33.71 23.90
C SER A 481 14.22 33.49 22.42
N ARG A 482 14.89 32.51 21.81
CA ARG A 482 14.68 32.19 20.39
C ARG A 482 13.27 31.70 20.08
N LEU A 483 12.69 30.82 20.94
CA LEU A 483 11.32 30.35 20.74
C LEU A 483 10.31 31.49 20.81
N LYS A 484 10.51 32.46 21.74
CA LYS A 484 9.69 33.69 21.79
C LYS A 484 9.87 34.56 20.56
N SER A 485 11.10 34.70 20.06
CA SER A 485 11.39 35.41 18.82
C SER A 485 10.75 34.76 17.60
N PHE A 486 10.78 33.43 17.53
CA PHE A 486 10.10 32.66 16.49
C PHE A 486 8.59 32.89 16.50
N ILE A 487 7.95 32.83 17.69
CA ILE A 487 6.51 33.12 17.82
C ILE A 487 6.19 34.53 17.34
N ALA A 488 6.99 35.53 17.73
CA ALA A 488 6.79 36.92 17.30
C ALA A 488 6.94 37.06 15.75
N THR A 489 7.91 36.34 15.16
CA THR A 489 8.10 36.32 13.71
C THR A 489 6.90 35.69 12.98
N MET A 490 6.38 34.57 13.48
CA MET A 490 5.18 33.94 12.90
C MET A 490 3.93 34.84 12.98
N LEU A 491 3.83 35.65 14.01
CA LEU A 491 2.73 36.62 14.17
C LEU A 491 2.97 37.93 13.40
N GLY A 492 4.15 38.11 12.79
CA GLY A 492 4.53 39.32 12.08
C GLY A 492 3.64 39.65 10.89
N GLY A 493 3.25 38.64 10.09
CA GLY A 493 2.36 38.82 8.95
C GLY A 493 1.00 39.35 9.37
N ARG A 494 0.36 38.71 10.36
CA ARG A 494 -0.91 39.17 10.93
C ARG A 494 -0.84 40.58 11.53
N ALA A 495 0.26 40.89 12.22
CA ALA A 495 0.47 42.22 12.78
C ALA A 495 0.60 43.30 11.69
N ALA A 496 1.25 42.98 10.57
CA ALA A 496 1.35 43.87 9.42
C ALA A 496 -0.01 44.13 8.78
N GLU A 497 -0.83 43.11 8.58
CA GLU A 497 -2.21 43.26 8.05
C GLU A 497 -3.03 44.20 8.94
N GLU A 498 -3.02 43.98 10.25
CA GLU A 498 -3.78 44.83 11.18
C GLU A 498 -3.32 46.29 11.18
N ILE A 499 -2.00 46.54 11.17
CA ILE A 499 -1.45 47.90 11.18
C ILE A 499 -1.72 48.63 9.88
N VAL A 500 -1.70 47.95 8.75
CA VAL A 500 -1.78 48.57 7.41
C VAL A 500 -3.22 48.73 6.93
N PHE A 501 -4.00 47.67 7.03
CA PHE A 501 -5.34 47.58 6.47
C PHE A 501 -6.43 47.68 7.51
N ASN A 502 -6.09 47.63 8.80
CA ASN A 502 -7.05 47.54 9.92
C ASN A 502 -8.04 46.36 9.74
N GLU A 503 -7.59 45.30 9.04
CA GLU A 503 -8.32 44.07 8.79
C GLU A 503 -7.43 42.86 9.02
N LEU A 504 -8.04 41.69 9.10
CA LEU A 504 -7.37 40.42 9.36
C LEU A 504 -7.85 39.40 8.33
N THR A 505 -6.92 38.65 7.76
CA THR A 505 -7.22 37.61 6.80
C THR A 505 -7.09 36.21 7.37
N ILE A 506 -7.68 35.24 6.67
CA ILE A 506 -7.48 33.81 6.99
C ILE A 506 -6.08 33.32 6.60
N GLY A 507 -5.30 34.12 5.87
CA GLY A 507 -3.94 33.78 5.44
C GLY A 507 -3.00 33.47 6.59
N ALA A 508 -3.19 34.16 7.72
CA ALA A 508 -2.39 33.95 8.93
C ALA A 508 -2.73 32.67 9.73
N SER A 509 -3.69 31.84 9.30
CA SER A 509 -4.15 30.67 10.09
C SER A 509 -3.04 29.68 10.41
N ASN A 510 -2.21 29.32 9.44
CA ASN A 510 -1.09 28.40 9.59
C ASN A 510 0.01 28.96 10.52
N ASP A 511 0.26 30.26 10.46
CA ASP A 511 1.25 30.92 11.31
C ASP A 511 0.79 31.00 12.77
N ILE A 512 -0.49 31.24 12.98
CA ILE A 512 -1.11 31.19 14.30
C ILE A 512 -1.05 29.76 14.88
N GLU A 513 -1.32 28.74 14.06
CA GLU A 513 -1.25 27.35 14.47
C GLU A 513 0.19 27.00 14.91
N LYS A 514 1.20 27.32 14.09
CA LYS A 514 2.62 27.10 14.42
C LYS A 514 3.05 27.85 15.69
N ALA A 515 2.68 29.12 15.79
CA ALA A 515 2.98 29.94 16.97
C ALA A 515 2.35 29.34 18.25
N THR A 516 1.10 28.88 18.16
CA THR A 516 0.39 28.27 19.27
C THR A 516 1.02 26.92 19.66
N ASP A 517 1.41 26.09 18.70
CA ASP A 517 2.08 24.81 18.95
C ASP A 517 3.41 25.00 19.69
N VAL A 518 4.22 25.98 19.26
CA VAL A 518 5.48 26.28 19.92
C VAL A 518 5.24 26.81 21.34
N ALA A 519 4.29 27.74 21.53
CA ALA A 519 3.94 28.25 22.84
C ALA A 519 3.42 27.12 23.77
N ARG A 520 2.61 26.21 23.25
CA ARG A 520 2.13 25.03 23.98
C ARG A 520 3.28 24.15 24.45
N LYS A 521 4.20 23.81 23.54
CA LYS A 521 5.40 23.01 23.89
C LYS A 521 6.27 23.68 24.93
N MET A 522 6.45 25.02 24.85
CA MET A 522 7.18 25.78 25.87
C MET A 522 6.57 25.61 27.24
N VAL A 523 5.24 25.60 27.34
CA VAL A 523 4.52 25.49 28.63
C VAL A 523 4.45 24.04 29.10
N THR A 524 4.09 23.09 28.22
CA THR A 524 3.74 21.72 28.64
C THR A 524 4.92 20.74 28.58
N GLU A 525 5.88 20.93 27.66
CA GLU A 525 7.01 20.00 27.50
C GLU A 525 8.32 20.54 28.07
N TYR A 526 8.65 21.82 27.80
CA TYR A 526 9.98 22.35 28.06
C TYR A 526 10.08 23.05 29.44
N GLY A 527 8.95 23.26 30.13
CA GLY A 527 8.92 23.96 31.40
C GLY A 527 9.42 25.42 31.32
N MET A 528 9.22 26.06 30.13
CA MET A 528 9.69 27.43 29.84
C MET A 528 8.59 28.48 30.09
N SER A 529 7.81 28.33 31.17
CA SER A 529 6.73 29.23 31.53
C SER A 529 6.78 29.58 33.01
N ALA A 530 5.89 30.46 33.46
CA ALA A 530 5.74 30.81 34.90
C ALA A 530 5.24 29.64 35.76
N LEU A 531 4.75 28.55 35.15
CA LEU A 531 4.36 27.33 35.86
C LEU A 531 5.54 26.52 36.39
N GLY A 532 6.78 26.90 36.05
CA GLY A 532 8.01 26.27 36.50
C GLY A 532 8.46 25.07 35.61
N PRO A 533 9.54 24.38 36.01
CA PRO A 533 10.14 23.28 35.26
C PRO A 533 9.36 21.97 35.47
N VAL A 534 8.10 21.95 35.08
CA VAL A 534 7.20 20.79 35.17
C VAL A 534 6.78 20.41 33.76
N SER A 535 6.86 19.10 33.42
CA SER A 535 6.26 18.57 32.20
C SER A 535 4.82 18.14 32.51
N PHE A 536 3.89 18.74 31.80
CA PHE A 536 2.47 18.39 31.82
C PHE A 536 2.08 17.39 30.74
N ASP A 537 3.00 17.12 29.82
CA ASP A 537 2.86 16.11 28.78
C ASP A 537 3.38 14.78 29.36
N GLY A 538 2.49 14.05 30.05
CA GLY A 538 2.83 12.77 30.68
C GLY A 538 3.27 11.73 29.66
N ASP A 539 3.96 10.71 30.17
CA ASP A 539 4.66 9.61 29.48
C ASP A 539 4.03 9.20 28.13
N ARG A 540 4.69 9.56 27.04
CA ARG A 540 4.22 9.36 25.65
C ARG A 540 4.01 7.90 25.26
N GLY A 541 4.45 6.95 26.08
CA GLY A 541 4.38 5.52 25.78
C GLY A 541 2.97 4.94 25.76
N ASN A 542 2.02 5.52 26.52
CA ASN A 542 0.65 5.00 26.62
C ASN A 542 -0.45 6.05 26.33
N TYR A 543 -0.04 7.28 26.04
CA TYR A 543 -0.94 8.44 26.01
C TYR A 543 -1.96 8.43 24.87
N TRP A 544 -1.58 7.97 23.67
CA TRP A 544 -2.51 7.96 22.54
C TRP A 544 -3.66 6.96 22.73
N LEU A 545 -3.43 5.86 23.45
CA LEU A 545 -4.47 4.88 23.78
C LEU A 545 -5.45 5.45 24.81
N ALA A 546 -4.93 6.22 25.76
CA ALA A 546 -5.74 6.94 26.74
C ALA A 546 -6.51 8.11 26.10
N LYS A 547 -5.92 8.78 25.10
CA LYS A 547 -6.54 9.89 24.37
C LYS A 547 -7.69 9.45 23.46
N GLU A 548 -7.64 8.22 22.91
CA GLU A 548 -8.71 7.65 22.10
C GLU A 548 -9.89 7.12 22.94
N LEU A 549 -9.64 6.76 24.19
CA LEU A 549 -10.64 6.17 25.10
C LEU A 549 -11.15 7.09 26.19
N THR A 550 -10.39 8.11 26.55
CA THR A 550 -10.77 9.11 27.55
C THR A 550 -10.21 10.47 27.15
N GLU A 551 -11.07 11.38 26.72
CA GLU A 551 -10.72 12.78 26.39
C GLU A 551 -10.26 13.60 27.62
N ALA A 552 -9.94 12.98 28.77
CA ALA A 552 -9.56 13.68 29.97
C ALA A 552 -8.04 13.95 30.00
N PRO A 553 -7.60 15.21 30.13
CA PRO A 553 -6.20 15.56 30.35
C PRO A 553 -5.70 14.96 31.69
N MET A 554 -4.41 14.58 31.75
CA MET A 554 -3.78 14.00 32.95
C MET A 554 -3.61 15.00 34.12
N TYR A 555 -4.07 16.22 33.96
CA TYR A 555 -3.99 17.28 34.95
C TYR A 555 -5.36 17.85 35.26
N SER A 556 -5.48 18.48 36.44
CA SER A 556 -6.73 19.05 36.87
C SER A 556 -7.21 20.19 36.00
N GLN A 557 -8.50 20.48 35.97
CA GLN A 557 -9.07 21.62 35.24
C GLN A 557 -8.43 22.95 35.64
N GLU A 558 -8.02 23.11 36.89
CA GLU A 558 -7.31 24.29 37.35
C GLU A 558 -5.94 24.45 36.68
N ILE A 559 -5.18 23.36 36.53
CA ILE A 559 -3.91 23.36 35.81
C ILE A 559 -4.13 23.60 34.31
N ALA A 560 -5.17 23.00 33.72
CA ALA A 560 -5.53 23.28 32.34
C ALA A 560 -5.76 24.77 32.09
N ALA A 561 -6.55 25.42 32.94
CA ALA A 561 -6.80 26.86 32.86
C ALA A 561 -5.51 27.70 32.99
N LYS A 562 -4.57 27.28 33.84
CA LYS A 562 -3.27 27.95 34.00
C LYS A 562 -2.39 27.75 32.76
N ILE A 563 -2.39 26.55 32.16
CA ILE A 563 -1.67 26.27 30.90
C ILE A 563 -2.23 27.16 29.79
N ASP A 564 -3.54 27.23 29.59
CA ASP A 564 -4.18 28.05 28.58
C ASP A 564 -3.88 29.55 28.81
N SER A 565 -3.87 30.01 30.04
CA SER A 565 -3.53 31.40 30.35
C SER A 565 -2.08 31.74 30.04
N GLU A 566 -1.13 30.80 30.29
CA GLU A 566 0.28 30.99 29.99
C GLU A 566 0.56 30.96 28.48
N ILE A 567 -0.08 30.03 27.76
CA ILE A 567 0.01 29.99 26.28
C ILE A 567 -0.47 31.32 25.71
N ARG A 568 -1.62 31.81 26.16
CA ARG A 568 -2.18 33.09 25.73
C ARG A 568 -1.24 34.25 26.04
N ARG A 569 -0.69 34.30 27.26
CA ARG A 569 0.25 35.34 27.68
C ARG A 569 1.49 35.39 26.78
N ILE A 570 2.07 34.21 26.45
CA ILE A 570 3.25 34.12 25.54
C ILE A 570 2.90 34.65 24.15
N ILE A 571 1.76 34.28 23.64
CA ILE A 571 1.27 34.72 22.31
C ILE A 571 1.03 36.23 22.31
N ASP A 572 0.33 36.76 23.32
CA ASP A 572 0.00 38.20 23.42
C ASP A 572 1.27 39.05 23.58
N GLU A 573 2.23 38.62 24.41
CA GLU A 573 3.55 39.28 24.54
C GLU A 573 4.32 39.31 23.20
N ALA A 574 4.35 38.18 22.49
CA ALA A 574 5.04 38.06 21.22
C ALA A 574 4.36 38.92 20.13
N TYR A 575 3.02 38.94 20.12
CA TYR A 575 2.23 39.76 19.20
C TYR A 575 2.43 41.27 19.43
N ALA A 576 2.40 41.68 20.69
CA ALA A 576 2.67 43.08 21.08
C ALA A 576 4.09 43.50 20.64
N LYS A 577 5.08 42.59 20.78
CA LYS A 577 6.45 42.84 20.33
C LYS A 577 6.55 42.96 18.82
N ALA A 578 5.88 42.08 18.05
CA ALA A 578 5.82 42.16 16.61
C ALA A 578 5.22 43.50 16.14
N LYS A 579 4.09 43.93 16.72
CA LYS A 579 3.47 45.23 16.45
C LYS A 579 4.41 46.40 16.74
N GLN A 580 5.09 46.37 17.88
CA GLN A 580 6.04 47.41 18.24
C GLN A 580 7.12 47.58 17.16
N VAL A 581 7.74 46.47 16.75
CA VAL A 581 8.77 46.49 15.69
C VAL A 581 8.23 47.06 14.38
N LEU A 582 7.05 46.62 13.95
CA LEU A 582 6.46 47.08 12.70
C LEU A 582 6.07 48.55 12.71
N LEU A 583 5.61 49.08 13.85
CA LEU A 583 5.30 50.50 14.01
C LEU A 583 6.59 51.35 14.01
N GLU A 584 7.61 50.92 14.71
CA GLU A 584 8.91 51.60 14.75
C GLU A 584 9.59 51.61 13.37
N LYS A 585 9.39 50.58 12.58
CA LYS A 585 10.04 50.37 11.27
C LYS A 585 9.07 50.49 10.10
N ARG A 586 8.00 51.24 10.25
CA ARG A 586 6.91 51.35 9.24
C ARG A 586 7.41 51.68 7.84
N ASN A 587 8.37 52.60 7.72
CA ASN A 587 8.95 52.98 6.42
C ASN A 587 9.56 51.81 5.68
N PHE A 588 10.30 50.93 6.42
CA PHE A 588 10.93 49.75 5.83
C PHE A 588 9.89 48.68 5.44
N LEU A 589 8.79 48.58 6.20
CA LEU A 589 7.65 47.73 5.85
C LEU A 589 7.05 48.15 4.50
N ASP A 590 6.77 49.45 4.35
CA ASP A 590 6.16 49.98 3.11
C ASP A 590 7.12 49.85 1.91
N LEU A 591 8.43 50.07 2.09
CA LEU A 591 9.44 49.91 1.03
C LEU A 591 9.60 48.45 0.62
N THR A 592 9.57 47.52 1.59
CA THR A 592 9.69 46.07 1.31
C THR A 592 8.46 45.56 0.58
N ALA A 593 7.25 45.95 1.02
CA ALA A 593 6.00 45.58 0.35
C ALA A 593 5.96 46.11 -1.09
N LYS A 594 6.38 47.38 -1.32
CA LYS A 594 6.48 47.94 -2.65
C LYS A 594 7.46 47.20 -3.56
N ALA A 595 8.65 46.85 -3.04
CA ALA A 595 9.62 46.04 -3.79
C ALA A 595 9.05 44.66 -4.15
N LEU A 596 8.28 44.03 -3.26
CA LEU A 596 7.61 42.76 -3.53
C LEU A 596 6.51 42.91 -4.60
N MET A 597 5.75 43.99 -4.60
CA MET A 597 4.76 44.25 -5.65
C MET A 597 5.41 44.45 -7.01
N GLU A 598 6.61 45.02 -7.09
CA GLU A 598 7.36 45.25 -8.33
C GLU A 598 8.07 44.00 -8.86
N LYS A 599 8.68 43.23 -7.97
CA LYS A 599 9.58 42.11 -8.33
C LYS A 599 8.99 40.72 -8.07
N GLU A 600 7.88 40.62 -7.35
CA GLU A 600 7.21 39.42 -6.84
C GLU A 600 8.11 38.57 -5.90
N THR A 601 9.41 38.67 -6.00
CA THR A 601 10.40 37.97 -5.16
C THR A 601 11.62 38.84 -4.94
N ILE A 602 12.09 38.94 -3.69
CA ILE A 602 13.33 39.62 -3.31
C ILE A 602 14.23 38.68 -2.52
N THR A 603 15.53 38.82 -2.73
CA THR A 603 16.55 38.06 -1.98
C THR A 603 16.84 38.72 -0.62
N GLY A 604 17.48 37.94 0.29
CA GLY A 604 17.90 38.48 1.59
C GLY A 604 18.83 39.70 1.47
N ASP A 605 19.75 39.68 0.51
CA ASP A 605 20.68 40.80 0.27
C ASP A 605 19.93 42.06 -0.20
N GLU A 606 18.94 41.92 -1.10
CA GLU A 606 18.08 43.04 -1.54
C GLU A 606 17.23 43.57 -0.38
N PHE A 607 16.71 42.67 0.48
CA PHE A 607 15.97 43.06 1.66
C PHE A 607 16.84 43.84 2.67
N LEU A 608 18.07 43.35 2.92
CA LEU A 608 19.03 44.05 3.77
C LEU A 608 19.42 45.41 3.19
N ALA A 609 19.56 45.53 1.88
CA ALA A 609 19.82 46.84 1.23
C ALA A 609 18.66 47.81 1.45
N ILE A 610 17.40 47.37 1.41
CA ILE A 610 16.22 48.18 1.68
C ILE A 610 16.18 48.63 3.15
N THR A 611 16.54 47.76 4.10
CA THR A 611 16.45 48.04 5.54
C THR A 611 17.65 48.81 6.12
N ASN A 612 18.76 48.88 5.40
CA ASN A 612 19.95 49.64 5.78
C ASN A 612 20.02 51.00 5.07
N ALA A 613 19.12 51.29 4.13
CA ALA A 613 19.01 52.57 3.42
C ALA A 613 18.19 53.56 4.27
#